data_6bda2eee4ea0c4fdcf92fceaf1f443dc
#
_entry.id   6bda2eee4ea0c4fdcf92fceaf1f443dc
#
_cell.length_a   1.000
_cell.length_b   1.000
_cell.length_c   1.000
_cell.angle_alpha   90.00
_cell.angle_beta   90.00
_cell.angle_gamma   90.00
#
_symmetry.space_group_name_H-M   'P 1'
#
loop_
_entity.id
_entity.type
_entity.pdbx_description
1 polymer ?
#
loop_
_entity_poly.entity_id
_entity_poly.type
_entity_poly.pdbx_seq_one_letter_code
_entity_poly.pdbx_strand_id
1 'polypeptide(L)'
;MADSVEVGSEAYEQYVEAGEILTDVMEAATDRIEVGATQLEVAEFAEERIRELGGEPAFPVNISVDEEASHAAPGADDDTEFGEEMVCLDVGVHVDGHIADAATTVDLSGNPELVEAAEEALDAAVDAVEPGVHTGEIGAEIQDVIEAYGYNPVVNLTGHGVDVYDAHTGPNVPNRAVDSGTELQVGDVLAIEPFATDGGGKVTEGQDTEIYEVVGSGNVRDRRARQLLDDLERFDGLPFAARWLDAPRAEMSLRRLEMADIVRSYPVLKEDEGALVSQDEHTLIVTEDGCEVTTN
;
A
#
# COMPACT_ATOMS: atom_id res chain seq x y z
N MET A 1 19.27 -6.74 -0.39
CA MET A 1 19.21 -5.58 -1.30
C MET A 1 18.55 -6.11 -2.54
N ALA A 2 17.50 -5.49 -2.99
CA ALA A 2 16.87 -5.79 -4.27
C ALA A 2 17.93 -5.73 -5.39
N ASP A 3 17.76 -6.52 -6.42
CA ASP A 3 18.59 -6.40 -7.61
C ASP A 3 18.20 -5.09 -8.32
N SER A 4 19.18 -4.23 -8.65
CA SER A 4 18.92 -2.95 -9.31
C SER A 4 18.32 -3.16 -10.71
N VAL A 5 17.28 -2.42 -11.03
CA VAL A 5 16.60 -2.49 -12.33
C VAL A 5 17.34 -1.63 -13.36
N GLU A 6 17.73 -2.25 -14.48
CA GLU A 6 18.34 -1.53 -15.60
C GLU A 6 17.25 -0.99 -16.51
N VAL A 7 17.26 0.33 -16.79
CA VAL A 7 16.29 0.98 -17.68
C VAL A 7 16.30 0.31 -19.06
N GLY A 8 15.12 -0.09 -19.55
CA GLY A 8 14.94 -0.81 -20.81
C GLY A 8 15.22 -2.32 -20.74
N SER A 9 15.43 -2.88 -19.53
CA SER A 9 15.46 -4.33 -19.31
C SER A 9 14.04 -4.91 -19.32
N GLU A 10 13.93 -6.25 -19.38
CA GLU A 10 12.64 -6.94 -19.25
C GLU A 10 11.97 -6.65 -17.90
N ALA A 11 12.73 -6.61 -16.81
CA ALA A 11 12.22 -6.26 -15.49
C ALA A 11 11.68 -4.83 -15.44
N TYR A 12 12.40 -3.87 -16.02
CA TYR A 12 11.93 -2.49 -16.15
C TYR A 12 10.60 -2.40 -16.89
N GLU A 13 10.46 -3.06 -18.04
CA GLU A 13 9.22 -3.07 -18.82
C GLU A 13 8.04 -3.68 -18.03
N GLN A 14 8.32 -4.67 -17.18
CA GLN A 14 7.28 -5.28 -16.32
C GLN A 14 6.83 -4.36 -15.18
N TYR A 15 7.73 -3.58 -14.56
CA TYR A 15 7.36 -2.54 -13.59
C TYR A 15 6.53 -1.44 -14.25
N VAL A 16 6.89 -1.01 -15.46
CA VAL A 16 6.13 -0.01 -16.22
C VAL A 16 4.74 -0.56 -16.59
N GLU A 17 4.65 -1.81 -17.07
CA GLU A 17 3.37 -2.45 -17.40
C GLU A 17 2.47 -2.58 -16.15
N ALA A 18 3.04 -2.96 -15.00
CA ALA A 18 2.30 -3.00 -13.74
C ALA A 18 1.76 -1.61 -13.35
N GLY A 19 2.58 -0.57 -13.52
CA GLY A 19 2.18 0.82 -13.27
C GLY A 19 1.09 1.33 -14.22
N GLU A 20 1.17 1.03 -15.52
CA GLU A 20 0.13 1.38 -16.50
C GLU A 20 -1.21 0.71 -16.15
N ILE A 21 -1.19 -0.56 -15.76
CA ILE A 21 -2.40 -1.28 -15.30
C ILE A 21 -2.94 -0.60 -14.04
N LEU A 22 -2.08 -0.30 -13.08
CA LEU A 22 -2.48 0.31 -11.81
C LEU A 22 -3.12 1.69 -12.02
N THR A 23 -2.55 2.53 -12.88
CA THR A 23 -3.11 3.85 -13.21
C THR A 23 -4.54 3.75 -13.77
N ASP A 24 -4.80 2.82 -14.72
CA ASP A 24 -6.16 2.58 -15.24
C ASP A 24 -7.13 2.10 -14.13
N VAL A 25 -6.64 1.23 -13.24
CA VAL A 25 -7.44 0.70 -12.12
C VAL A 25 -7.76 1.80 -11.11
N MET A 26 -6.77 2.62 -10.73
CA MET A 26 -6.95 3.72 -9.78
C MET A 26 -7.98 4.73 -10.28
N GLU A 27 -7.88 5.18 -11.55
CA GLU A 27 -8.85 6.08 -12.15
C GLU A 27 -10.27 5.50 -12.12
N ALA A 28 -10.42 4.24 -12.54
CA ALA A 28 -11.72 3.59 -12.62
C ALA A 28 -12.34 3.24 -11.26
N ALA A 29 -11.51 2.91 -10.25
CA ALA A 29 -11.97 2.58 -8.90
C ALA A 29 -12.31 3.85 -8.09
N THR A 30 -11.50 4.90 -8.21
CA THR A 30 -11.73 6.20 -7.58
C THR A 30 -13.07 6.81 -7.99
N ASP A 31 -13.44 6.71 -9.28
CA ASP A 31 -14.75 7.15 -9.81
C ASP A 31 -15.96 6.42 -9.18
N ARG A 32 -15.73 5.32 -8.46
CA ARG A 32 -16.77 4.54 -7.77
C ARG A 32 -16.90 4.86 -6.29
N ILE A 33 -15.96 5.63 -5.74
CA ILE A 33 -16.01 6.07 -4.34
C ILE A 33 -16.97 7.25 -4.24
N GLU A 34 -18.24 6.94 -3.92
CA GLU A 34 -19.29 7.93 -3.73
C GLU A 34 -20.17 7.56 -2.51
N VAL A 35 -20.81 8.52 -1.93
CA VAL A 35 -21.72 8.29 -0.78
C VAL A 35 -22.80 7.26 -1.17
N GLY A 36 -22.85 6.17 -0.40
CA GLY A 36 -23.80 5.07 -0.59
C GLY A 36 -23.30 3.91 -1.44
N ALA A 37 -22.10 3.99 -2.05
CA ALA A 37 -21.41 2.82 -2.59
C ALA A 37 -20.80 1.99 -1.46
N THR A 38 -20.63 0.68 -1.64
CA THR A 38 -20.02 -0.17 -0.59
C THR A 38 -18.51 -0.33 -0.80
N GLN A 39 -17.78 -0.40 0.30
CA GLN A 39 -16.32 -0.62 0.27
C GLN A 39 -15.98 -1.93 -0.46
N LEU A 40 -16.72 -3.00 -0.20
CA LEU A 40 -16.48 -4.30 -0.83
C LEU A 40 -16.66 -4.26 -2.35
N GLU A 41 -17.71 -3.58 -2.86
CA GLU A 41 -17.93 -3.45 -4.31
C GLU A 41 -16.79 -2.70 -5.00
N VAL A 42 -16.22 -1.68 -4.36
CA VAL A 42 -15.07 -0.95 -4.90
C VAL A 42 -13.82 -1.83 -4.90
N ALA A 43 -13.53 -2.53 -3.80
CA ALA A 43 -12.37 -3.41 -3.70
C ALA A 43 -12.44 -4.58 -4.71
N GLU A 44 -13.59 -5.26 -4.80
CA GLU A 44 -13.79 -6.35 -5.76
C GLU A 44 -13.69 -5.87 -7.20
N PHE A 45 -14.24 -4.69 -7.51
CA PHE A 45 -14.11 -4.08 -8.84
C PHE A 45 -12.66 -3.82 -9.20
N ALA A 46 -11.86 -3.22 -8.31
CA ALA A 46 -10.44 -2.93 -8.57
C ALA A 46 -9.66 -4.23 -8.80
N GLU A 47 -9.84 -5.25 -7.95
CA GLU A 47 -9.18 -6.55 -8.07
C GLU A 47 -9.59 -7.31 -9.35
N GLU A 48 -10.85 -7.22 -9.78
CA GLU A 48 -11.31 -7.81 -11.04
C GLU A 48 -10.71 -7.06 -12.23
N ARG A 49 -10.67 -5.72 -12.16
CA ARG A 49 -10.11 -4.87 -13.22
C ARG A 49 -8.62 -5.11 -13.42
N ILE A 50 -7.84 -5.28 -12.35
CA ILE A 50 -6.43 -5.68 -12.44
C ILE A 50 -6.28 -6.95 -13.29
N ARG A 51 -7.08 -7.99 -12.99
CA ARG A 51 -7.01 -9.27 -13.70
C ARG A 51 -7.49 -9.17 -15.15
N GLU A 52 -8.50 -8.34 -15.44
CA GLU A 52 -8.96 -8.08 -16.81
C GLU A 52 -7.88 -7.44 -17.67
N LEU A 53 -7.03 -6.59 -17.08
CA LEU A 53 -5.95 -5.91 -17.76
C LEU A 53 -4.67 -6.76 -17.89
N GLY A 54 -4.62 -7.92 -17.24
CA GLY A 54 -3.52 -8.89 -17.35
C GLY A 54 -2.51 -8.85 -16.22
N GLY A 55 -2.73 -8.02 -15.19
CA GLY A 55 -1.99 -8.05 -13.92
C GLY A 55 -2.62 -8.99 -12.91
N GLU A 56 -2.00 -9.11 -11.75
CA GLU A 56 -2.56 -9.72 -10.54
C GLU A 56 -2.42 -8.75 -9.36
N PRO A 57 -3.32 -8.77 -8.36
CA PRO A 57 -3.16 -7.97 -7.15
C PRO A 57 -1.89 -8.34 -6.39
N ALA A 58 -1.04 -7.34 -6.10
CA ALA A 58 0.15 -7.54 -5.27
C ALA A 58 -0.20 -7.69 -3.79
N PHE A 59 -1.29 -7.10 -3.37
CA PHE A 59 -1.92 -7.24 -2.06
C PHE A 59 -3.43 -6.94 -2.16
N PRO A 60 -4.22 -7.22 -1.11
CA PRO A 60 -5.64 -6.86 -1.10
C PRO A 60 -5.84 -5.36 -1.20
N VAL A 61 -6.79 -4.92 -2.02
CA VAL A 61 -7.14 -3.50 -2.08
C VAL A 61 -7.49 -2.98 -0.69
N ASN A 62 -6.76 -1.94 -0.25
CA ASN A 62 -7.01 -1.26 1.00
C ASN A 62 -7.98 -0.09 0.76
N ILE A 63 -8.96 0.05 1.64
CA ILE A 63 -9.89 1.17 1.70
C ILE A 63 -9.92 1.65 3.14
N SER A 64 -9.15 2.68 3.41
CA SER A 64 -9.01 3.28 4.74
C SER A 64 -9.90 4.51 4.87
N VAL A 65 -10.64 4.60 5.97
CA VAL A 65 -11.67 5.66 6.17
C VAL A 65 -11.35 6.46 7.42
N ASP A 66 -11.38 7.78 7.30
CA ASP A 66 -11.16 8.77 8.36
C ASP A 66 -9.86 8.54 9.14
N GLU A 67 -9.92 8.01 10.38
CA GLU A 67 -8.75 7.75 11.21
C GLU A 67 -7.95 6.50 10.78
N GLU A 68 -8.45 5.69 9.87
CA GLU A 68 -7.72 4.55 9.34
C GLU A 68 -6.66 5.03 8.34
N ALA A 69 -5.44 4.61 8.54
CA ALA A 69 -4.33 5.04 7.70
C ALA A 69 -3.90 3.98 6.69
N SER A 70 -3.92 2.70 7.08
CA SER A 70 -3.46 1.60 6.22
C SER A 70 -3.99 0.24 6.70
N HIS A 71 -3.87 -0.77 5.85
CA HIS A 71 -4.25 -2.17 6.08
C HIS A 71 -5.76 -2.40 6.31
N ALA A 72 -6.61 -1.43 5.99
CA ALA A 72 -8.05 -1.59 6.04
C ALA A 72 -8.54 -2.21 4.73
N ALA A 73 -9.05 -3.44 4.79
CA ALA A 73 -9.63 -4.14 3.65
C ALA A 73 -11.01 -4.70 4.02
N PRO A 74 -12.01 -4.60 3.14
CA PRO A 74 -13.35 -5.13 3.42
C PRO A 74 -13.34 -6.65 3.53
N GLY A 75 -14.14 -7.19 4.46
CA GLY A 75 -14.38 -8.62 4.60
C GLY A 75 -15.36 -9.17 3.56
N ALA A 76 -15.53 -10.52 3.52
CA ALA A 76 -16.36 -11.18 2.50
C ALA A 76 -17.87 -10.81 2.53
N ASP A 77 -18.39 -10.44 3.68
CA ASP A 77 -19.79 -10.09 3.91
C ASP A 77 -19.91 -8.61 4.34
N ASP A 78 -18.94 -7.75 3.99
CA ASP A 78 -18.93 -6.34 4.37
C ASP A 78 -19.96 -5.57 3.53
N ASP A 79 -20.94 -4.96 4.20
CA ASP A 79 -21.98 -4.13 3.63
C ASP A 79 -21.83 -2.65 4.03
N THR A 80 -20.66 -2.24 4.48
CA THR A 80 -20.35 -0.86 4.86
C THR A 80 -20.43 0.05 3.64
N GLU A 81 -21.33 1.02 3.69
CA GLU A 81 -21.47 2.06 2.66
C GLU A 81 -20.64 3.29 3.04
N PHE A 82 -20.05 3.96 2.05
CA PHE A 82 -19.39 5.25 2.26
C PHE A 82 -20.40 6.33 2.67
N GLY A 83 -20.03 7.12 3.69
CA GLY A 83 -20.70 8.33 4.12
C GLY A 83 -20.01 9.60 3.63
N GLU A 84 -20.12 10.68 4.42
CA GLU A 84 -19.38 11.93 4.23
C GLU A 84 -18.02 11.78 4.95
N GLU A 85 -17.10 11.00 4.38
CA GLU A 85 -15.85 10.52 4.98
C GLU A 85 -14.64 10.89 4.10
N MET A 86 -13.45 10.81 4.67
CA MET A 86 -12.21 10.82 3.90
C MET A 86 -11.84 9.37 3.58
N VAL A 87 -11.66 9.04 2.30
CA VAL A 87 -11.45 7.66 1.86
C VAL A 87 -10.13 7.56 1.12
N CYS A 88 -9.18 6.83 1.67
CA CYS A 88 -7.94 6.47 0.99
C CYS A 88 -8.12 5.11 0.30
N LEU A 89 -7.83 5.08 -1.00
CA LEU A 89 -7.77 3.87 -1.83
C LEU A 89 -6.30 3.59 -2.12
N ASP A 90 -5.83 2.40 -1.73
CA ASP A 90 -4.46 1.95 -1.91
C ASP A 90 -4.47 0.57 -2.59
N VAL A 91 -3.77 0.46 -3.71
CA VAL A 91 -3.85 -0.67 -4.64
C VAL A 91 -2.45 -1.07 -5.14
N GLY A 92 -2.15 -2.36 -5.01
CA GLY A 92 -0.96 -2.95 -5.59
C GLY A 92 -1.26 -3.87 -6.76
N VAL A 93 -0.48 -3.73 -7.82
CA VAL A 93 -0.53 -4.58 -9.02
C VAL A 93 0.82 -5.22 -9.25
N HIS A 94 0.86 -6.47 -9.72
CA HIS A 94 2.09 -7.02 -10.24
C HIS A 94 1.94 -7.68 -11.61
N VAL A 95 3.01 -7.63 -12.40
CA VAL A 95 3.19 -8.39 -13.64
C VAL A 95 4.41 -9.30 -13.44
N ASP A 96 4.19 -10.61 -13.43
CA ASP A 96 5.22 -11.61 -13.15
C ASP A 96 6.07 -11.31 -11.90
N GLY A 97 5.41 -10.76 -10.84
CA GLY A 97 6.02 -10.42 -9.57
C GLY A 97 6.58 -9.00 -9.47
N HIS A 98 6.73 -8.27 -10.57
CA HIS A 98 7.18 -6.86 -10.55
C HIS A 98 6.01 -5.97 -10.13
N ILE A 99 6.17 -5.31 -8.99
CA ILE A 99 5.07 -4.64 -8.28
C ILE A 99 5.06 -3.15 -8.59
N ALA A 100 3.87 -2.63 -8.88
CA ALA A 100 3.54 -1.23 -8.77
C ALA A 100 2.54 -1.05 -7.63
N ASP A 101 2.72 0.00 -6.86
CA ASP A 101 1.99 0.38 -5.66
C ASP A 101 1.59 1.84 -5.77
N ALA A 102 0.33 2.16 -5.50
CA ALA A 102 -0.16 3.53 -5.52
C ALA A 102 -1.39 3.71 -4.66
N ALA A 103 -1.49 4.88 -4.04
CA ALA A 103 -2.65 5.29 -3.28
C ALA A 103 -3.10 6.70 -3.67
N THR A 104 -4.38 6.97 -3.44
CA THR A 104 -4.95 8.31 -3.51
C THR A 104 -6.11 8.47 -2.54
N THR A 105 -6.39 9.70 -2.13
CA THR A 105 -7.47 10.00 -1.20
C THR A 105 -8.62 10.73 -1.87
N VAL A 106 -9.84 10.21 -1.70
CA VAL A 106 -11.09 10.83 -2.13
C VAL A 106 -11.74 11.53 -0.94
N ASP A 107 -11.90 12.84 -1.03
CA ASP A 107 -12.56 13.62 0.02
C ASP A 107 -14.08 13.68 -0.17
N LEU A 108 -14.82 12.90 0.60
CA LEU A 108 -16.28 13.04 0.76
C LEU A 108 -16.65 13.81 2.04
N SER A 109 -15.65 14.17 2.87
CA SER A 109 -15.82 14.83 4.18
C SER A 109 -15.83 16.35 4.12
N GLY A 110 -15.36 16.95 3.02
CA GLY A 110 -15.24 18.40 2.82
C GLY A 110 -13.97 19.00 3.41
N ASN A 111 -12.88 18.25 3.45
CA ASN A 111 -11.56 18.68 3.94
C ASN A 111 -10.47 18.59 2.84
N PRO A 112 -10.65 19.24 1.67
CA PRO A 112 -9.76 19.09 0.52
C PRO A 112 -8.31 19.52 0.79
N GLU A 113 -8.08 20.47 1.72
CA GLU A 113 -6.72 20.94 2.06
C GLU A 113 -5.85 19.82 2.68
N LEU A 114 -6.47 18.80 3.31
CA LEU A 114 -5.72 17.65 3.83
C LEU A 114 -5.30 16.69 2.71
N VAL A 115 -6.12 16.54 1.68
CA VAL A 115 -5.77 15.80 0.46
C VAL A 115 -4.64 16.51 -0.28
N GLU A 116 -4.81 17.81 -0.56
CA GLU A 116 -3.77 18.64 -1.20
C GLU A 116 -2.42 18.55 -0.47
N ALA A 117 -2.43 18.45 0.88
CA ALA A 117 -1.21 18.33 1.67
C ALA A 117 -0.44 17.02 1.40
N ALA A 118 -1.13 15.90 1.19
CA ALA A 118 -0.50 14.63 0.85
C ALA A 118 -0.01 14.62 -0.61
N GLU A 119 -0.85 15.09 -1.55
CA GLU A 119 -0.52 15.21 -2.97
C GLU A 119 0.73 16.09 -3.19
N GLU A 120 0.74 17.32 -2.67
CA GLU A 120 1.91 18.21 -2.81
C GLU A 120 3.15 17.68 -2.09
N ALA A 121 2.99 16.92 -1.00
CA ALA A 121 4.11 16.27 -0.32
C ALA A 121 4.70 15.13 -1.17
N LEU A 122 3.87 14.38 -1.89
CA LEU A 122 4.31 13.38 -2.84
C LEU A 122 5.06 14.01 -4.01
N ASP A 123 4.51 15.07 -4.62
CA ASP A 123 5.15 15.81 -5.70
C ASP A 123 6.55 16.29 -5.28
N ALA A 124 6.67 16.91 -4.09
CA ALA A 124 7.93 17.37 -3.55
C ALA A 124 8.93 16.23 -3.29
N ALA A 125 8.44 15.09 -2.81
CA ALA A 125 9.25 13.91 -2.59
C ALA A 125 9.79 13.33 -3.90
N VAL A 126 8.96 13.21 -4.93
CA VAL A 126 9.32 12.74 -6.28
C VAL A 126 10.36 13.67 -6.91
N ASP A 127 10.17 14.99 -6.81
CA ASP A 127 11.11 15.99 -7.31
C ASP A 127 12.49 15.93 -6.62
N ALA A 128 12.54 15.43 -5.37
CA ALA A 128 13.78 15.27 -4.62
C ALA A 128 14.52 13.96 -4.90
N VAL A 129 13.91 13.01 -5.62
CA VAL A 129 14.55 11.72 -5.92
C VAL A 129 15.61 11.87 -7.00
N GLU A 130 16.85 11.59 -6.62
CA GLU A 130 17.97 11.43 -7.55
C GLU A 130 19.01 10.46 -6.97
N PRO A 131 19.88 9.85 -7.79
CA PRO A 131 20.96 9.00 -7.28
C PRO A 131 21.87 9.74 -6.33
N GLY A 132 22.15 9.14 -5.17
CA GLY A 132 23.01 9.73 -4.13
C GLY A 132 22.26 10.51 -3.05
N VAL A 133 20.97 10.81 -3.23
CA VAL A 133 20.13 11.40 -2.19
C VAL A 133 19.83 10.35 -1.12
N HIS A 134 19.79 10.77 0.14
CA HIS A 134 19.39 9.90 1.23
C HIS A 134 17.89 9.97 1.48
N THR A 135 17.26 8.82 1.76
CA THR A 135 15.81 8.75 2.02
C THR A 135 15.34 9.67 3.14
N GLY A 136 16.22 10.02 4.09
CA GLY A 136 15.91 10.99 5.15
C GLY A 136 15.79 12.44 4.66
N GLU A 137 16.42 12.79 3.54
CA GLU A 137 16.30 14.09 2.89
C GLU A 137 14.94 14.20 2.20
N ILE A 138 14.51 13.13 1.52
CA ILE A 138 13.15 13.02 0.94
C ILE A 138 12.11 13.17 2.05
N GLY A 139 12.28 12.47 3.18
CA GLY A 139 11.41 12.62 4.34
C GLY A 139 11.35 14.03 4.92
N ALA A 140 12.41 14.85 4.76
CA ALA A 140 12.39 16.25 5.16
C ALA A 140 11.49 17.09 4.24
N GLU A 141 11.54 16.87 2.93
CA GLU A 141 10.66 17.56 1.96
C GLU A 141 9.17 17.20 2.23
N ILE A 142 8.86 15.92 2.46
CA ILE A 142 7.50 15.47 2.84
C ILE A 142 7.02 16.21 4.10
N GLN A 143 7.83 16.23 5.16
CA GLN A 143 7.48 16.88 6.41
C GLN A 143 7.27 18.38 6.23
N ASP A 144 8.17 19.07 5.52
CA ASP A 144 8.12 20.52 5.35
C ASP A 144 6.84 20.94 4.60
N VAL A 145 6.40 20.16 3.60
CA VAL A 145 5.16 20.43 2.87
C VAL A 145 3.94 20.20 3.76
N ILE A 146 3.80 19.04 4.40
CA ILE A 146 2.64 18.73 5.25
C ILE A 146 2.51 19.74 6.40
N GLU A 147 3.63 20.11 7.05
CA GLU A 147 3.63 21.10 8.14
C GLU A 147 3.30 22.52 7.64
N ALA A 148 3.62 22.85 6.38
CA ALA A 148 3.27 24.16 5.79
C ALA A 148 1.75 24.31 5.61
N TYR A 149 1.03 23.21 5.36
CA TYR A 149 -0.43 23.16 5.36
C TYR A 149 -1.04 23.23 6.79
N GLY A 150 -0.21 23.05 7.82
CA GLY A 150 -0.65 23.05 9.24
C GLY A 150 -1.09 21.70 9.75
N TYR A 151 -0.81 20.64 9.02
CA TYR A 151 -1.07 19.26 9.39
C TYR A 151 0.19 18.57 9.95
N ASN A 152 0.07 17.33 10.36
CA ASN A 152 1.17 16.52 10.85
C ASN A 152 1.45 15.34 9.88
N PRO A 153 2.72 15.03 9.55
CA PRO A 153 3.02 13.76 8.89
C PRO A 153 2.82 12.59 9.86
N VAL A 154 2.37 11.44 9.36
CA VAL A 154 2.32 10.21 10.16
C VAL A 154 3.73 9.61 10.23
N VAL A 155 4.43 9.86 11.34
CA VAL A 155 5.89 9.64 11.47
C VAL A 155 6.32 8.18 11.64
N ASN A 156 5.42 7.27 11.85
CA ASN A 156 5.69 5.84 12.01
C ASN A 156 5.14 4.96 10.87
N LEU A 157 4.70 5.58 9.78
CA LEU A 157 4.56 4.99 8.47
C LEU A 157 5.70 5.47 7.57
N THR A 158 6.08 4.68 6.60
CA THR A 158 7.20 4.98 5.69
C THR A 158 6.94 4.38 4.33
N GLY A 159 7.29 5.06 3.28
CA GLY A 159 7.52 4.45 1.99
C GLY A 159 8.61 3.38 2.06
N HIS A 160 8.72 2.56 1.05
CA HIS A 160 9.56 1.36 1.04
C HIS A 160 10.11 1.04 -0.35
N GLY A 161 11.09 0.15 -0.40
CA GLY A 161 11.46 -0.51 -1.64
C GLY A 161 10.45 -1.58 -2.00
N VAL A 162 10.34 -1.89 -3.28
CA VAL A 162 9.61 -3.05 -3.79
C VAL A 162 10.56 -3.96 -4.57
N ASP A 163 10.33 -5.26 -4.54
CA ASP A 163 11.10 -6.26 -5.25
C ASP A 163 10.17 -7.32 -5.83
N VAL A 164 10.71 -8.25 -6.59
CA VAL A 164 9.92 -9.29 -7.26
C VAL A 164 9.27 -10.21 -6.22
N TYR A 165 7.94 -10.22 -6.18
CA TYR A 165 7.11 -10.90 -5.19
C TYR A 165 7.42 -10.50 -3.74
N ASP A 166 7.89 -9.28 -3.51
CA ASP A 166 8.12 -8.73 -2.16
C ASP A 166 7.68 -7.25 -2.13
N ALA A 167 6.51 -7.01 -1.56
CA ALA A 167 5.89 -5.70 -1.56
C ALA A 167 6.59 -4.70 -0.62
N HIS A 168 7.30 -5.17 0.41
CA HIS A 168 7.88 -4.31 1.43
C HIS A 168 9.36 -4.63 1.69
N THR A 169 10.23 -4.10 0.85
CA THR A 169 11.69 -4.21 1.05
C THR A 169 12.31 -2.91 1.57
N GLY A 170 13.61 -2.91 1.83
CA GLY A 170 14.36 -1.67 2.00
C GLY A 170 14.79 -1.10 0.64
N PRO A 171 15.04 0.21 0.55
CA PRO A 171 15.12 1.14 1.69
C PRO A 171 13.75 1.68 2.13
N ASN A 172 13.64 2.09 3.40
CA ASN A 172 12.47 2.83 3.87
C ASN A 172 12.63 4.32 3.58
N VAL A 173 11.55 4.97 3.14
CA VAL A 173 11.45 6.41 2.93
C VAL A 173 10.57 6.99 4.05
N PRO A 174 11.14 7.68 5.05
CA PRO A 174 10.37 8.19 6.19
C PRO A 174 9.48 9.37 5.77
N ASN A 175 8.35 9.55 6.46
CA ASN A 175 7.47 10.73 6.32
C ASN A 175 7.93 11.94 7.15
N ARG A 176 9.18 11.96 7.55
CA ARG A 176 9.78 13.05 8.32
C ARG A 176 11.29 13.14 8.12
N ALA A 177 11.86 14.29 8.46
CA ALA A 177 13.31 14.44 8.53
C ALA A 177 13.96 13.45 9.51
N VAL A 178 14.98 12.77 9.05
CA VAL A 178 15.85 11.92 9.88
C VAL A 178 17.32 12.16 9.52
N ASP A 179 18.21 12.13 10.53
CA ASP A 179 19.65 12.36 10.33
C ASP A 179 20.35 11.22 9.55
N SER A 180 19.64 10.10 9.37
CA SER A 180 20.16 8.92 8.69
C SER A 180 19.14 8.46 7.64
N GLY A 181 19.62 7.86 6.60
CA GLY A 181 18.80 7.30 5.52
C GLY A 181 19.68 6.37 4.68
N THR A 182 19.07 5.67 3.76
CA THR A 182 19.79 4.91 2.74
C THR A 182 20.02 5.81 1.54
N GLU A 183 21.24 5.82 1.03
CA GLU A 183 21.62 6.52 -0.21
C GLU A 183 20.99 5.78 -1.40
N LEU A 184 20.18 6.48 -2.19
CA LEU A 184 19.50 5.94 -3.37
C LEU A 184 20.50 5.63 -4.49
N GLN A 185 20.29 4.53 -5.16
CA GLN A 185 21.10 4.08 -6.29
C GLN A 185 20.24 3.99 -7.56
N VAL A 186 20.89 4.17 -8.71
CA VAL A 186 20.20 3.90 -10.01
C VAL A 186 19.67 2.48 -10.04
N GLY A 187 18.42 2.34 -10.38
CA GLY A 187 17.71 1.07 -10.46
C GLY A 187 17.01 0.65 -9.17
N ASP A 188 17.07 1.46 -8.10
CA ASP A 188 16.18 1.24 -6.94
C ASP A 188 14.72 1.48 -7.38
N VAL A 189 13.83 0.62 -6.93
CA VAL A 189 12.37 0.75 -7.12
C VAL A 189 11.74 1.05 -5.77
N LEU A 190 10.98 2.13 -5.69
CA LEU A 190 10.45 2.67 -4.43
C LEU A 190 8.97 2.97 -4.56
N ALA A 191 8.22 2.66 -3.51
CA ALA A 191 6.93 3.25 -3.20
C ALA A 191 7.15 4.43 -2.25
N ILE A 192 6.74 5.63 -2.63
CA ILE A 192 6.81 6.83 -1.81
C ILE A 192 5.40 7.24 -1.47
N GLU A 193 5.08 7.25 -0.17
CA GLU A 193 3.72 7.34 0.37
C GLU A 193 3.63 8.34 1.54
N PRO A 194 3.52 9.64 1.27
CA PRO A 194 3.22 10.63 2.30
C PRO A 194 1.85 10.40 2.94
N PHE A 195 1.81 10.45 4.27
CA PHE A 195 0.58 10.45 5.04
C PHE A 195 0.45 11.74 5.83
N ALA A 196 -0.60 12.52 5.54
CA ALA A 196 -0.95 13.73 6.27
C ALA A 196 -2.14 13.48 7.20
N THR A 197 -2.15 14.10 8.39
CA THR A 197 -3.27 13.98 9.34
C THR A 197 -3.50 15.27 10.10
N ASP A 198 -4.74 15.52 10.48
CA ASP A 198 -5.10 16.57 11.47
C ASP A 198 -4.99 16.07 12.92
N GLY A 199 -4.66 14.78 13.11
CA GLY A 199 -4.42 14.13 14.40
C GLY A 199 -2.99 14.31 14.93
N GLY A 200 -2.54 13.33 15.75
CA GLY A 200 -1.24 13.38 16.44
C GLY A 200 -0.03 13.02 15.57
N GLY A 201 -0.23 12.56 14.34
CA GLY A 201 0.84 12.13 13.43
C GLY A 201 1.43 10.77 13.81
N LYS A 202 0.61 9.87 14.37
CA LYS A 202 1.09 8.56 14.80
C LYS A 202 -0.02 7.51 14.83
N VAL A 203 0.16 6.44 14.10
CA VAL A 203 -0.79 5.32 14.08
C VAL A 203 -0.44 4.23 15.09
N THR A 204 -1.47 3.46 15.47
CA THR A 204 -1.39 2.26 16.31
C THR A 204 -2.20 1.14 15.69
N GLU A 205 -1.87 -0.11 16.02
CA GLU A 205 -2.62 -1.28 15.56
C GLU A 205 -4.04 -1.31 16.14
N GLY A 206 -5.03 -1.43 15.26
CA GLY A 206 -6.42 -1.72 15.60
C GLY A 206 -6.65 -3.20 15.95
N GLN A 207 -7.92 -3.60 16.00
CA GLN A 207 -8.30 -4.99 16.30
C GLN A 207 -8.74 -5.78 15.06
N ASP A 208 -9.14 -5.08 14.02
CA ASP A 208 -9.65 -5.66 12.79
C ASP A 208 -8.48 -6.04 11.87
N THR A 209 -8.59 -7.19 11.22
CA THR A 209 -7.60 -7.67 10.27
C THR A 209 -8.25 -8.58 9.23
N GLU A 210 -8.01 -8.27 7.96
CA GLU A 210 -8.46 -9.04 6.79
C GLU A 210 -7.27 -9.42 5.90
N ILE A 211 -6.09 -8.84 6.15
CA ILE A 211 -4.88 -9.04 5.34
C ILE A 211 -3.91 -9.96 6.06
N TYR A 212 -3.40 -10.95 5.33
CA TYR A 212 -2.48 -11.97 5.83
C TYR A 212 -1.36 -12.23 4.83
N GLU A 213 -0.23 -12.73 5.32
CA GLU A 213 0.93 -13.11 4.51
C GLU A 213 1.56 -14.39 5.03
N VAL A 214 2.08 -15.25 4.15
CA VAL A 214 2.87 -16.42 4.52
C VAL A 214 4.32 -16.00 4.74
N VAL A 215 4.75 -15.93 6.00
CA VAL A 215 6.10 -15.44 6.38
C VAL A 215 7.05 -16.56 6.83
N GLY A 216 6.56 -17.78 6.92
CA GLY A 216 7.36 -18.89 7.44
C GLY A 216 6.95 -20.24 6.90
N SER A 217 7.71 -21.24 7.26
CA SER A 217 7.40 -22.64 6.98
C SER A 217 7.37 -23.45 8.26
N GLY A 218 6.44 -24.38 8.39
CA GLY A 218 6.33 -25.17 9.61
C GLY A 218 5.39 -26.35 9.46
N ASN A 219 5.34 -27.20 10.48
CA ASN A 219 4.48 -28.37 10.50
C ASN A 219 3.29 -28.12 11.45
N VAL A 220 2.10 -27.96 10.90
CA VAL A 220 0.87 -27.79 11.65
C VAL A 220 0.15 -29.15 11.77
N ARG A 221 -0.29 -29.49 12.98
CA ARG A 221 -0.98 -30.78 13.22
C ARG A 221 -2.41 -30.79 12.68
N ASP A 222 -3.05 -29.64 12.61
CA ASP A 222 -4.40 -29.52 12.09
C ASP A 222 -4.45 -29.77 10.57
N ARG A 223 -5.34 -30.67 10.15
CA ARG A 223 -5.45 -31.07 8.75
C ARG A 223 -5.94 -29.92 7.86
N ARG A 224 -6.88 -29.09 8.37
CA ARG A 224 -7.45 -27.99 7.58
C ARG A 224 -6.44 -26.86 7.43
N ALA A 225 -5.70 -26.55 8.51
CA ALA A 225 -4.65 -25.54 8.43
C ALA A 225 -3.53 -25.95 7.45
N ARG A 226 -3.16 -27.26 7.38
CA ARG A 226 -2.22 -27.73 6.36
C ARG A 226 -2.78 -27.61 4.93
N GLN A 227 -4.04 -27.98 4.76
CA GLN A 227 -4.68 -27.88 3.44
C GLN A 227 -4.78 -26.41 3.01
N LEU A 228 -5.11 -25.51 3.95
CA LEU A 228 -5.09 -24.08 3.66
C LEU A 228 -3.68 -23.59 3.31
N LEU A 229 -2.65 -24.01 4.04
CA LEU A 229 -1.27 -23.63 3.76
C LEU A 229 -0.83 -24.06 2.34
N ASP A 230 -1.22 -25.27 1.91
CA ASP A 230 -0.97 -25.75 0.55
C ASP A 230 -1.70 -24.84 -0.49
N ASP A 231 -2.92 -24.36 -0.16
CA ASP A 231 -3.69 -23.47 -1.03
C ASP A 231 -3.11 -22.03 -1.09
N LEU A 232 -2.39 -21.59 -0.04
CA LEU A 232 -1.75 -20.28 0.03
C LEU A 232 -0.49 -20.16 -0.83
N GLU A 233 0.10 -21.27 -1.28
CA GLU A 233 1.27 -21.25 -2.19
C GLU A 233 1.01 -20.45 -3.49
N ARG A 234 -0.26 -20.31 -3.89
CA ARG A 234 -0.67 -19.55 -5.09
C ARG A 234 -0.44 -18.04 -5.00
N PHE A 235 -0.18 -17.51 -3.83
CA PHE A 235 0.09 -16.08 -3.64
C PHE A 235 1.58 -15.74 -3.71
N ASP A 236 2.45 -16.73 -3.95
CA ASP A 236 3.90 -16.56 -4.15
C ASP A 236 4.63 -15.74 -3.06
N GLY A 237 4.08 -15.72 -1.84
CA GLY A 237 4.60 -14.96 -0.70
C GLY A 237 3.97 -13.58 -0.53
N LEU A 238 3.17 -13.11 -1.48
CA LEU A 238 2.48 -11.83 -1.38
C LEU A 238 1.34 -11.84 -0.36
N PRO A 239 0.96 -10.68 0.21
CA PRO A 239 -0.20 -10.54 1.07
C PRO A 239 -1.51 -10.93 0.36
N PHE A 240 -2.44 -11.48 1.11
CA PHE A 240 -3.73 -11.93 0.61
C PHE A 240 -4.87 -11.57 1.57
N ALA A 241 -6.08 -11.37 1.03
CA ALA A 241 -7.28 -11.16 1.83
C ALA A 241 -7.89 -12.48 2.33
N ALA A 242 -8.44 -12.47 3.54
CA ALA A 242 -9.21 -13.61 4.05
C ALA A 242 -10.41 -13.94 3.14
N ARG A 243 -11.05 -12.95 2.53
CA ARG A 243 -12.17 -13.11 1.58
C ARG A 243 -11.81 -13.84 0.29
N TRP A 244 -10.52 -13.88 -0.10
CA TRP A 244 -10.07 -14.62 -1.29
C TRP A 244 -10.00 -16.13 -1.10
N LEU A 245 -10.21 -16.61 0.15
CA LEU A 245 -10.04 -18.01 0.51
C LEU A 245 -11.36 -18.78 0.39
N ASP A 246 -11.46 -19.66 -0.58
CA ASP A 246 -12.58 -20.62 -0.67
C ASP A 246 -12.33 -21.85 0.23
N ALA A 247 -12.24 -21.61 1.53
CA ALA A 247 -11.97 -22.66 2.52
C ALA A 247 -12.97 -22.59 3.69
N PRO A 248 -13.66 -23.68 4.01
CA PRO A 248 -14.58 -23.69 5.15
C PRO A 248 -13.87 -23.37 6.47
N ARG A 249 -14.26 -22.28 7.12
CA ARG A 249 -13.67 -21.78 8.35
C ARG A 249 -12.20 -21.36 8.19
N ALA A 250 -11.90 -20.63 7.10
CA ALA A 250 -10.58 -20.10 6.80
C ALA A 250 -9.97 -19.37 8.00
N GLU A 251 -10.73 -18.48 8.66
CA GLU A 251 -10.30 -17.74 9.84
C GLU A 251 -9.72 -18.63 10.98
N MET A 252 -10.36 -19.78 11.25
CA MET A 252 -9.87 -20.70 12.29
C MET A 252 -8.55 -21.37 11.89
N SER A 253 -8.33 -21.56 10.59
CA SER A 253 -7.10 -22.13 10.05
C SER A 253 -6.00 -21.08 10.03
N LEU A 254 -6.30 -19.85 9.60
CA LEU A 254 -5.40 -18.70 9.65
C LEU A 254 -4.89 -18.45 11.07
N ARG A 255 -5.76 -18.37 12.08
CA ARG A 255 -5.35 -18.22 13.49
C ARG A 255 -4.39 -19.33 13.96
N ARG A 256 -4.52 -20.56 13.46
CA ARG A 256 -3.61 -21.66 13.81
C ARG A 256 -2.27 -21.54 13.11
N LEU A 257 -2.26 -21.04 11.88
CA LEU A 257 -1.04 -20.77 11.13
C LEU A 257 -0.29 -19.57 11.76
N GLU A 258 -1.02 -18.56 12.19
CA GLU A 258 -0.49 -17.39 12.91
C GLU A 258 0.12 -17.80 14.27
N MET A 259 -0.59 -18.63 15.07
CA MET A 259 -0.04 -19.19 16.32
C MET A 259 1.18 -20.09 16.13
N ALA A 260 1.45 -20.51 14.92
CA ALA A 260 2.61 -21.32 14.54
C ALA A 260 3.71 -20.51 13.85
N ASP A 261 3.59 -19.17 13.84
CA ASP A 261 4.49 -18.22 13.18
C ASP A 261 4.72 -18.54 11.67
N ILE A 262 3.70 -19.09 11.00
CA ILE A 262 3.74 -19.41 9.56
C ILE A 262 3.07 -18.33 8.75
N VAL A 263 1.99 -17.74 9.28
CA VAL A 263 1.24 -16.62 8.69
C VAL A 263 1.34 -15.43 9.63
N ARG A 264 1.48 -14.26 9.08
CA ARG A 264 1.37 -12.96 9.76
C ARG A 264 0.04 -12.33 9.36
N SER A 265 -0.62 -11.67 10.30
CA SER A 265 -1.74 -10.77 10.03
C SER A 265 -1.27 -9.32 10.02
N TYR A 266 -1.97 -8.48 9.27
CA TYR A 266 -1.77 -7.05 9.19
C TYR A 266 -3.01 -6.34 9.75
N PRO A 267 -3.00 -5.97 11.05
CA PRO A 267 -4.09 -5.21 11.65
C PRO A 267 -4.22 -3.83 10.99
N VAL A 268 -5.44 -3.32 10.93
CA VAL A 268 -5.70 -1.93 10.50
C VAL A 268 -4.89 -0.96 11.37
N LEU A 269 -4.20 -0.03 10.74
CA LEU A 269 -3.42 1.02 11.41
C LEU A 269 -4.27 2.28 11.54
N LYS A 270 -4.42 2.77 12.75
CA LYS A 270 -5.32 3.88 13.07
C LYS A 270 -4.61 5.01 13.82
N GLU A 271 -4.95 6.23 13.42
CA GLU A 271 -4.69 7.46 14.15
C GLU A 271 -5.62 7.56 15.39
N ASP A 272 -5.56 8.66 16.13
CA ASP A 272 -6.47 8.95 17.23
C ASP A 272 -7.93 9.04 16.74
N GLU A 273 -8.89 8.55 17.55
CA GLU A 273 -10.32 8.52 17.21
C GLU A 273 -10.84 9.91 16.79
N GLY A 274 -11.40 9.98 15.57
CA GLY A 274 -11.97 11.19 14.99
C GLY A 274 -10.97 12.08 14.27
N ALA A 275 -9.71 11.66 14.13
CA ALA A 275 -8.76 12.28 13.21
C ALA A 275 -9.07 11.89 11.77
N LEU A 276 -8.58 12.68 10.83
CA LEU A 276 -8.59 12.36 9.39
C LEU A 276 -7.17 12.06 8.93
N VAL A 277 -7.03 11.09 8.06
CA VAL A 277 -5.77 10.73 7.42
C VAL A 277 -5.94 10.80 5.90
N SER A 278 -4.99 11.42 5.21
CA SER A 278 -4.86 11.42 3.76
C SER A 278 -3.54 10.79 3.37
N GLN A 279 -3.54 9.99 2.34
CA GLN A 279 -2.36 9.38 1.71
C GLN A 279 -2.40 9.67 0.22
N ASP A 280 -1.24 9.93 -0.35
CA ASP A 280 -1.02 9.85 -1.78
C ASP A 280 0.28 9.08 -2.04
N GLU A 281 0.37 8.31 -3.14
CA GLU A 281 1.48 7.39 -3.33
C GLU A 281 1.77 7.09 -4.79
N HIS A 282 3.05 7.00 -5.09
CA HIS A 282 3.56 6.51 -6.36
C HIS A 282 4.70 5.50 -6.22
N THR A 283 4.71 4.52 -7.13
CA THR A 283 5.91 3.74 -7.40
C THR A 283 6.76 4.42 -8.45
N LEU A 284 8.06 4.45 -8.20
CA LEU A 284 9.05 5.03 -9.10
C LEU A 284 10.33 4.19 -9.19
N ILE A 285 11.07 4.38 -10.28
CA ILE A 285 12.38 3.78 -10.51
C ILE A 285 13.42 4.89 -10.56
N VAL A 286 14.47 4.79 -9.75
CA VAL A 286 15.58 5.76 -9.74
C VAL A 286 16.40 5.61 -11.02
N THR A 287 16.55 6.72 -11.78
CA THR A 287 17.30 6.78 -13.03
C THR A 287 18.64 7.51 -12.88
N GLU A 288 19.42 7.68 -13.94
CA GLU A 288 20.71 8.43 -13.87
C GLU A 288 20.54 9.92 -13.55
N ASP A 289 19.40 10.53 -13.91
CA ASP A 289 19.14 11.97 -13.84
C ASP A 289 17.89 12.32 -12.99
N GLY A 290 17.43 11.42 -12.09
CA GLY A 290 16.22 11.60 -11.27
C GLY A 290 15.47 10.30 -11.07
N CYS A 291 14.17 10.28 -11.32
CA CYS A 291 13.36 9.08 -11.28
C CYS A 291 12.33 9.04 -12.42
N GLU A 292 11.78 7.86 -12.63
CA GLU A 292 10.63 7.62 -13.50
C GLU A 292 9.48 7.09 -12.67
N VAL A 293 8.38 7.84 -12.62
CA VAL A 293 7.14 7.42 -11.94
C VAL A 293 6.42 6.43 -12.85
N THR A 294 6.18 5.22 -12.37
CA THR A 294 5.54 4.15 -13.16
C THR A 294 4.01 4.15 -13.05
N THR A 295 3.47 4.82 -12.04
CA THR A 295 2.03 4.86 -11.68
C THR A 295 1.37 6.21 -11.98
N ASN A 296 1.85 6.94 -12.99
CA ASN A 296 1.38 8.31 -13.31
C ASN A 296 0.52 8.35 -14.57
#